data_2ed79db05731eeb5f62778acbafbe7da
#
_entry.id   2ed79db05731eeb5f62778acbafbe7da
#
_cell.length_a   1.000
_cell.length_b   1.000
_cell.length_c   1.000
_cell.angle_alpha   90.00
_cell.angle_beta   90.00
_cell.angle_gamma   90.00
#
_symmetry.space_group_name_H-M   'P 1'
#
loop_
_entity.id
_entity.type
_entity.pdbx_description
1 polymer ?
#
loop_
_entity_poly.entity_id
_entity_poly.type
_entity_poly.pdbx_seq_one_letter_code
_entity_poly.pdbx_strand_id
1 'polypeptide(L)'
;KAILHGMAGIIPSTYNEKIGVEIDKEISKYDHISVKGFPEIKFYPNRDIIFDYGPALKQHANGMIFSVYDRDENLCATQTYFSVGGGFIKTIKELENPSEVVIDKKVPYPFSTADEMLDLSKKSKISISEMKRQNELVFISEEKLKNGISELWNTMSKSINSGLKRDGILPGGLNVRRRAKSIFDSLNSEIGSNTIAPHIINDWISLYAMAVNEENAAGGKIVTAPTNGAAGVIPATFMYYLNHVPNADLNKIEDYLLTAAAIGGILKSNASISGAEVGCQGEVGSASAMAAGALCAILGGNSLQIENAAEIALEHHLGMTCDPIKGLVQAPCIERNGLGAIKAVSAASLSLRGDGIHLVSLDACIKTMFETGKDMMEKYKETSKGGLAVNVIEC
;
A
#
# COMPACT_ATOMS: atom_id res chain seq x y z
N LYS A 1 -4.54 -0.89 18.54
CA LYS A 1 -4.84 -2.32 18.23
C LYS A 1 -3.60 -3.04 17.69
N ALA A 2 -3.03 -2.64 16.55
CA ALA A 2 -1.90 -3.34 15.93
C ALA A 2 -0.72 -3.56 16.90
N ILE A 3 -0.40 -2.57 17.74
CA ILE A 3 0.63 -2.68 18.78
C ILE A 3 0.26 -3.80 19.77
N LEU A 4 -0.98 -3.81 20.27
CA LEU A 4 -1.46 -4.83 21.21
C LEU A 4 -1.38 -6.24 20.61
N HIS A 5 -1.83 -6.38 19.37
CA HIS A 5 -1.76 -7.66 18.65
C HIS A 5 -0.31 -8.12 18.44
N GLY A 6 0.59 -7.19 18.07
CA GLY A 6 2.02 -7.48 17.92
C GLY A 6 2.67 -7.89 19.25
N MET A 7 2.36 -7.20 20.35
CA MET A 7 2.83 -7.56 21.69
C MET A 7 2.30 -8.92 22.14
N ALA A 8 1.09 -9.31 21.72
CA ALA A 8 0.53 -10.65 21.93
C ALA A 8 1.10 -11.72 20.98
N GLY A 9 2.09 -11.38 20.17
CA GLY A 9 2.78 -12.32 19.27
C GLY A 9 2.10 -12.57 17.93
N ILE A 10 1.10 -11.77 17.54
CA ILE A 10 0.48 -11.89 16.22
C ILE A 10 1.33 -11.15 15.19
N ILE A 11 1.68 -11.83 14.11
CA ILE A 11 2.32 -11.24 12.95
C ILE A 11 1.28 -10.94 11.86
N PRO A 12 1.48 -9.88 11.02
CA PRO A 12 0.49 -9.45 10.03
C PRO A 12 0.04 -10.56 9.06
N SER A 13 0.96 -11.42 8.63
CA SER A 13 0.65 -12.51 7.70
C SER A 13 -0.33 -13.55 8.27
N THR A 14 -0.29 -13.80 9.58
CA THR A 14 -1.18 -14.75 10.28
C THR A 14 -2.37 -14.10 10.97
N TYR A 15 -2.52 -12.77 10.84
CA TYR A 15 -3.61 -12.04 11.45
C TYR A 15 -4.98 -12.58 11.03
N ASN A 16 -5.85 -12.73 12.03
CA ASN A 16 -7.25 -13.09 11.87
C ASN A 16 -8.09 -12.15 12.76
N GLU A 17 -9.12 -11.54 12.18
CA GLU A 17 -9.98 -10.56 12.85
C GLU A 17 -10.61 -11.11 14.14
N LYS A 18 -11.04 -12.39 14.16
CA LYS A 18 -11.63 -13.03 15.34
C LYS A 18 -10.63 -13.11 16.48
N ILE A 19 -9.41 -13.57 16.18
CA ILE A 19 -8.32 -13.66 17.18
C ILE A 19 -7.96 -12.27 17.70
N GLY A 20 -7.90 -11.26 16.82
CA GLY A 20 -7.64 -9.88 17.22
C GLY A 20 -8.68 -9.33 18.20
N VAL A 21 -9.98 -9.60 17.94
CA VAL A 21 -11.08 -9.19 18.85
C VAL A 21 -11.02 -9.94 20.19
N GLU A 22 -10.64 -11.21 20.21
CA GLU A 22 -10.45 -11.98 21.43
C GLU A 22 -9.32 -11.38 22.28
N ILE A 23 -8.18 -11.11 21.69
CA ILE A 23 -7.04 -10.46 22.37
C ILE A 23 -7.40 -9.08 22.90
N ASP A 24 -8.07 -8.24 22.11
CA ASP A 24 -8.54 -6.94 22.57
C ASP A 24 -9.42 -7.05 23.83
N LYS A 25 -10.32 -8.07 23.86
CA LYS A 25 -11.18 -8.33 25.02
C LYS A 25 -10.39 -8.85 26.22
N GLU A 26 -9.44 -9.76 26.02
CA GLU A 26 -8.62 -10.31 27.10
C GLU A 26 -7.77 -9.22 27.74
N ILE A 27 -7.05 -8.43 26.96
CA ILE A 27 -6.21 -7.33 27.46
C ILE A 27 -7.07 -6.31 28.23
N SER A 28 -8.25 -5.95 27.70
CA SER A 28 -9.14 -5.00 28.35
C SER A 28 -9.78 -5.53 29.65
N LYS A 29 -9.89 -6.85 29.79
CA LYS A 29 -10.52 -7.48 30.96
C LYS A 29 -9.53 -7.79 32.08
N TYR A 30 -8.31 -8.18 31.73
CA TYR A 30 -7.36 -8.75 32.68
C TYR A 30 -6.14 -7.87 32.92
N ASP A 31 -6.00 -6.76 32.20
CA ASP A 31 -4.91 -5.79 32.34
C ASP A 31 -3.52 -6.44 32.22
N HIS A 32 -3.39 -7.47 31.36
CA HIS A 32 -2.13 -8.12 31.07
C HIS A 32 -2.03 -8.59 29.63
N ILE A 33 -0.80 -8.81 29.18
CA ILE A 33 -0.49 -9.40 27.87
C ILE A 33 0.22 -10.73 28.12
N SER A 34 -0.29 -11.81 27.49
CA SER A 34 0.33 -13.12 27.53
C SER A 34 0.99 -13.42 26.18
N VAL A 35 2.26 -13.76 26.21
CA VAL A 35 3.03 -14.21 25.05
C VAL A 35 3.62 -15.57 25.35
N LYS A 36 3.43 -16.54 24.44
CA LYS A 36 3.93 -17.90 24.62
C LYS A 36 5.45 -17.91 24.89
N GLY A 37 5.85 -18.47 26.04
CA GLY A 37 7.25 -18.57 26.43
C GLY A 37 7.78 -17.37 27.22
N PHE A 38 6.94 -16.40 27.54
CA PHE A 38 7.28 -15.26 28.40
C PHE A 38 6.38 -15.22 29.64
N PRO A 39 6.82 -14.60 30.74
CA PRO A 39 5.96 -14.30 31.88
C PRO A 39 4.79 -13.40 31.48
N GLU A 40 3.70 -13.47 32.22
CA GLU A 40 2.62 -12.48 32.08
C GLU A 40 3.13 -11.08 32.40
N ILE A 41 2.83 -10.16 31.48
CA ILE A 41 3.24 -8.75 31.59
C ILE A 41 2.00 -7.93 31.94
N LYS A 42 2.03 -7.23 33.10
CA LYS A 42 1.00 -6.22 33.40
C LYS A 42 1.02 -5.14 32.33
N PHE A 43 -0.16 -4.86 31.77
CA PHE A 43 -0.29 -3.87 30.72
C PHE A 43 -1.67 -3.23 30.71
N TYR A 44 -1.71 -1.93 30.87
CA TYR A 44 -2.93 -1.13 30.89
C TYR A 44 -2.96 -0.27 29.62
N PRO A 45 -3.73 -0.64 28.57
CA PRO A 45 -3.67 0.03 27.26
C PRO A 45 -3.83 1.55 27.32
N ASN A 46 -4.71 2.03 28.21
CA ASN A 46 -4.99 3.46 28.34
C ASN A 46 -3.92 4.26 29.11
N ARG A 47 -3.00 3.56 29.82
CA ARG A 47 -1.90 4.15 30.58
C ARG A 47 -0.57 3.93 29.89
N ASP A 48 -0.36 2.72 29.39
CA ASP A 48 0.96 2.24 28.95
C ASP A 48 1.20 2.49 27.44
N ILE A 49 0.14 2.87 26.68
CA ILE A 49 0.28 3.42 25.32
C ILE A 49 0.15 4.94 25.40
N ILE A 50 1.26 5.62 25.20
CA ILE A 50 1.32 7.09 25.24
C ILE A 50 1.45 7.58 23.78
N PHE A 51 0.49 8.40 23.34
CA PHE A 51 0.59 9.12 22.07
C PHE A 51 1.31 10.45 22.34
N ASP A 52 2.54 10.55 21.87
CA ASP A 52 3.32 11.76 21.99
C ASP A 52 3.04 12.70 20.81
N TYR A 53 2.45 13.85 21.09
CA TYR A 53 2.13 14.90 20.10
C TYR A 53 3.21 16.01 20.06
N GLY A 54 4.35 15.80 20.71
CA GLY A 54 5.51 16.68 20.69
C GLY A 54 6.24 16.69 19.33
N PRO A 55 7.47 17.22 19.29
CA PRO A 55 8.30 17.19 18.10
C PRO A 55 8.58 15.75 17.68
N ALA A 56 8.56 15.49 16.37
CA ALA A 56 8.95 14.18 15.85
C ALA A 56 10.38 13.82 16.24
N LEU A 57 10.68 12.52 16.33
CA LEU A 57 12.05 12.06 16.54
C LEU A 57 12.92 12.48 15.35
N LYS A 58 14.17 12.83 15.64
CA LYS A 58 15.11 13.40 14.65
C LYS A 58 15.32 12.49 13.43
N GLN A 59 15.30 11.18 13.64
CA GLN A 59 15.61 10.21 12.59
C GLN A 59 14.46 9.98 11.62
N HIS A 60 13.20 9.97 12.11
CA HIS A 60 12.00 9.77 11.30
C HIS A 60 10.74 10.14 12.09
N ALA A 61 9.71 10.63 11.42
CA ALA A 61 8.47 11.08 12.05
C ALA A 61 7.67 9.92 12.70
N ASN A 62 7.66 8.74 12.07
CA ASN A 62 6.89 7.59 12.53
C ASN A 62 7.72 6.71 13.49
N GLY A 63 8.07 7.26 14.66
CA GLY A 63 8.84 6.58 15.68
C GLY A 63 7.98 5.97 16.78
N MET A 64 8.45 4.87 17.37
CA MET A 64 7.82 4.20 18.49
C MET A 64 8.91 3.72 19.48
N ILE A 65 8.73 4.07 20.75
CA ILE A 65 9.66 3.68 21.82
C ILE A 65 8.99 2.61 22.68
N PHE A 66 9.63 1.46 22.81
CA PHE A 66 9.23 0.42 23.76
C PHE A 66 10.14 0.48 24.97
N SER A 67 9.54 0.49 26.15
CA SER A 67 10.25 0.48 27.43
C SER A 67 9.72 -0.66 28.31
N VAL A 68 10.61 -1.36 28.96
CA VAL A 68 10.30 -2.46 29.89
C VAL A 68 10.82 -2.10 31.26
N TYR A 69 9.97 -2.23 32.27
CA TYR A 69 10.25 -1.94 33.66
C TYR A 69 10.16 -3.22 34.50
N ASP A 70 10.92 -3.27 35.58
CA ASP A 70 10.81 -4.31 36.60
C ASP A 70 9.62 -4.06 37.55
N ARG A 71 9.48 -4.90 38.59
CA ARG A 71 8.41 -4.77 39.60
C ARG A 71 8.55 -3.52 40.47
N ASP A 72 9.75 -2.98 40.56
CA ASP A 72 10.08 -1.79 41.35
C ASP A 72 10.08 -0.53 40.47
N GLU A 73 9.54 -0.60 39.27
CA GLU A 73 9.44 0.48 38.27
C GLU A 73 10.79 0.99 37.75
N ASN A 74 11.87 0.21 37.88
CA ASN A 74 13.16 0.55 37.28
C ASN A 74 13.15 0.17 35.79
N LEU A 75 13.68 1.06 34.94
CA LEU A 75 13.82 0.81 33.51
C LEU A 75 14.83 -0.30 33.24
N CYS A 76 14.37 -1.44 32.73
CA CYS A 76 15.22 -2.58 32.39
C CYS A 76 15.76 -2.51 30.96
N ALA A 77 14.92 -2.09 30.02
CA ALA A 77 15.29 -1.99 28.61
C ALA A 77 14.45 -0.95 27.89
N THR A 78 15.03 -0.32 26.86
CA THR A 78 14.32 0.56 25.93
C THR A 78 14.82 0.33 24.51
N GLN A 79 13.93 0.37 23.54
CA GLN A 79 14.26 0.23 22.13
C GLN A 79 13.34 1.11 21.29
N THR A 80 13.94 1.85 20.37
CA THR A 80 13.21 2.69 19.41
C THR A 80 13.16 2.01 18.05
N TYR A 81 11.97 1.99 17.45
CA TYR A 81 11.70 1.52 16.11
C TYR A 81 11.05 2.61 15.29
N PHE A 82 11.29 2.59 13.99
CA PHE A 82 10.69 3.51 13.02
C PHE A 82 9.98 2.73 11.92
N SER A 83 8.74 3.10 11.63
CA SER A 83 8.03 2.62 10.45
C SER A 83 8.40 3.49 9.26
N VAL A 84 9.12 2.92 8.30
CA VAL A 84 9.63 3.64 7.12
C VAL A 84 8.78 3.38 5.87
N GLY A 85 7.52 3.02 6.05
CA GLY A 85 6.57 2.73 4.98
C GLY A 85 6.63 1.28 4.50
N GLY A 86 5.59 0.83 3.81
CA GLY A 86 5.51 -0.50 3.19
C GLY A 86 5.63 -1.70 4.14
N GLY A 87 5.41 -1.51 5.44
CA GLY A 87 5.61 -2.54 6.47
C GLY A 87 7.05 -2.73 6.91
N PHE A 88 7.99 -1.91 6.43
CA PHE A 88 9.39 -1.96 6.83
C PHE A 88 9.62 -1.23 8.16
N ILE A 89 10.39 -1.87 9.03
CA ILE A 89 10.73 -1.35 10.36
C ILE A 89 12.24 -1.24 10.44
N LYS A 90 12.75 -0.14 11.02
CA LYS A 90 14.17 0.09 11.28
C LYS A 90 14.39 0.57 12.71
N THR A 91 15.50 0.19 13.28
CA THR A 91 16.03 0.76 14.52
C THR A 91 16.79 2.06 14.24
N ILE A 92 17.12 2.84 15.29
CA ILE A 92 18.00 4.02 15.17
C ILE A 92 19.30 3.64 14.47
N LYS A 93 19.93 2.54 14.90
CA LYS A 93 21.21 2.08 14.37
C LYS A 93 21.14 1.75 12.86
N GLU A 94 20.05 1.14 12.41
CA GLU A 94 19.85 0.80 11.00
C GLU A 94 19.49 2.01 10.14
N LEU A 95 18.96 3.08 10.72
CA LEU A 95 18.73 4.34 10.01
C LEU A 95 20.02 5.16 9.89
N GLU A 96 20.80 5.24 10.97
CA GLU A 96 22.05 6.01 11.01
C GLU A 96 23.20 5.32 10.27
N ASN A 97 23.19 4.00 10.27
CA ASN A 97 24.14 3.17 9.55
C ASN A 97 23.37 2.20 8.67
N PRO A 98 22.89 2.63 7.50
CA PRO A 98 22.28 1.71 6.55
C PRO A 98 23.35 0.67 6.21
N SER A 99 23.28 -0.50 6.86
CA SER A 99 24.10 -1.63 6.44
C SER A 99 23.79 -1.83 4.97
N GLU A 100 24.81 -1.79 4.12
CA GLU A 100 24.71 -2.37 2.80
C GLU A 100 24.18 -3.79 3.05
N VAL A 101 22.93 -4.02 2.70
CA VAL A 101 22.43 -5.39 2.62
C VAL A 101 23.20 -5.97 1.44
N VAL A 102 24.37 -6.54 1.77
CA VAL A 102 25.15 -7.29 0.80
C VAL A 102 24.28 -8.49 0.43
N ILE A 103 23.50 -8.32 -0.63
CA ILE A 103 22.84 -9.43 -1.25
C ILE A 103 23.93 -10.20 -1.94
N ASP A 104 24.47 -11.20 -1.24
CA ASP A 104 25.58 -12.05 -1.73
C ASP A 104 25.18 -12.88 -2.98
N LYS A 105 23.89 -12.88 -3.32
CA LYS A 105 23.34 -13.56 -4.48
C LYS A 105 23.16 -12.59 -5.64
N LYS A 106 23.95 -12.79 -6.71
CA LYS A 106 23.75 -12.04 -7.95
C LYS A 106 22.48 -12.51 -8.64
N VAL A 107 21.58 -11.56 -8.90
CA VAL A 107 20.38 -11.82 -9.70
C VAL A 107 20.70 -11.76 -11.19
N PRO A 108 20.03 -12.54 -12.07
CA PRO A 108 20.30 -12.56 -13.50
C PRO A 108 19.98 -11.25 -14.22
N TYR A 109 19.01 -10.49 -13.75
CA TYR A 109 18.56 -9.22 -14.35
C TYR A 109 18.55 -8.10 -13.31
N PRO A 110 19.73 -7.59 -12.88
CA PRO A 110 19.79 -6.50 -11.92
C PRO A 110 19.40 -5.17 -12.60
N PHE A 111 18.44 -4.47 -12.04
CA PHE A 111 18.10 -3.11 -12.43
C PHE A 111 17.68 -2.30 -11.19
N SER A 112 18.06 -1.05 -11.17
CA SER A 112 17.72 -0.08 -10.14
C SER A 112 16.93 1.10 -10.68
N THR A 113 16.93 1.30 -12.02
CA THR A 113 16.21 2.37 -12.72
C THR A 113 15.29 1.79 -13.79
N ALA A 114 14.35 2.60 -14.28
CA ALA A 114 13.48 2.22 -15.39
C ALA A 114 14.28 2.07 -16.69
N ASP A 115 15.24 2.94 -16.92
CA ASP A 115 16.12 2.85 -18.09
C ASP A 115 16.90 1.54 -18.11
N GLU A 116 17.49 1.12 -16.98
CA GLU A 116 18.18 -0.17 -16.87
C GLU A 116 17.22 -1.34 -17.11
N MET A 117 15.99 -1.27 -16.57
CA MET A 117 14.95 -2.28 -16.76
C MET A 117 14.57 -2.42 -18.24
N LEU A 118 14.39 -1.31 -18.95
CA LEU A 118 14.09 -1.28 -20.39
C LEU A 118 15.25 -1.84 -21.22
N ASP A 119 16.46 -1.42 -20.93
CA ASP A 119 17.67 -1.88 -21.60
C ASP A 119 17.87 -3.40 -21.45
N LEU A 120 17.66 -3.93 -20.25
CA LEU A 120 17.74 -5.37 -19.99
C LEU A 120 16.66 -6.14 -20.75
N SER A 121 15.40 -5.66 -20.70
CA SER A 121 14.30 -6.28 -21.44
C SER A 121 14.58 -6.31 -22.94
N LYS A 122 15.07 -5.21 -23.51
CA LYS A 122 15.44 -5.10 -24.93
C LYS A 122 16.57 -6.06 -25.30
N LYS A 123 17.63 -6.15 -24.48
CA LYS A 123 18.81 -7.02 -24.74
C LYS A 123 18.48 -8.49 -24.58
N SER A 124 17.72 -8.86 -23.57
CA SER A 124 17.36 -10.25 -23.28
C SER A 124 16.16 -10.75 -24.08
N LYS A 125 15.33 -9.83 -24.61
CA LYS A 125 14.07 -10.12 -25.33
C LYS A 125 13.04 -10.86 -24.46
N ILE A 126 13.06 -10.63 -23.15
CA ILE A 126 12.07 -11.16 -22.21
C ILE A 126 11.29 -10.04 -21.55
N SER A 127 10.10 -10.37 -21.06
CA SER A 127 9.21 -9.40 -20.41
C SER A 127 9.75 -8.93 -19.07
N ILE A 128 9.27 -7.78 -18.60
CA ILE A 128 9.59 -7.25 -17.28
C ILE A 128 9.16 -8.23 -16.17
N SER A 129 7.97 -8.84 -16.31
CA SER A 129 7.49 -9.86 -15.36
C SER A 129 8.42 -11.06 -15.28
N GLU A 130 8.90 -11.57 -16.43
CA GLU A 130 9.80 -12.71 -16.45
C GLU A 130 11.20 -12.37 -15.92
N MET A 131 11.75 -11.19 -16.21
CA MET A 131 13.00 -10.74 -15.58
C MET A 131 12.85 -10.70 -14.04
N LYS A 132 11.76 -10.13 -13.56
CA LYS A 132 11.47 -10.08 -12.12
C LYS A 132 11.29 -11.48 -11.55
N ARG A 133 10.58 -12.37 -12.24
CA ARG A 133 10.39 -13.76 -11.85
C ARG A 133 11.74 -14.48 -11.68
N GLN A 134 12.62 -14.37 -12.65
CA GLN A 134 13.95 -15.01 -12.58
C GLN A 134 14.81 -14.44 -11.44
N ASN A 135 14.70 -13.14 -11.15
CA ASN A 135 15.36 -12.54 -10.01
C ASN A 135 14.84 -13.11 -8.68
N GLU A 136 13.51 -13.29 -8.53
CA GLU A 136 12.92 -13.89 -7.32
C GLU A 136 13.33 -15.36 -7.13
N LEU A 137 13.44 -16.13 -8.22
CA LEU A 137 13.81 -17.54 -8.17
C LEU A 137 15.25 -17.80 -7.68
N VAL A 138 16.08 -16.77 -7.60
CA VAL A 138 17.40 -16.87 -6.92
C VAL A 138 17.26 -17.06 -5.42
N PHE A 139 16.18 -16.54 -4.83
CA PHE A 139 15.94 -16.50 -3.38
C PHE A 139 14.95 -17.56 -2.91
N ILE A 140 13.93 -17.85 -3.73
CA ILE A 140 12.83 -18.75 -3.37
C ILE A 140 12.58 -19.77 -4.50
N SER A 141 11.98 -20.92 -4.17
CA SER A 141 11.58 -21.89 -5.17
C SER A 141 10.38 -21.41 -5.99
N GLU A 142 10.21 -21.95 -7.19
CA GLU A 142 9.06 -21.66 -8.06
C GLU A 142 7.72 -21.94 -7.36
N GLU A 143 7.64 -23.03 -6.63
CA GLU A 143 6.45 -23.39 -5.85
C GLU A 143 6.13 -22.32 -4.79
N LYS A 144 7.15 -21.84 -4.06
CA LYS A 144 6.97 -20.78 -3.08
C LYS A 144 6.53 -19.47 -3.71
N LEU A 145 7.07 -19.13 -4.90
CA LEU A 145 6.67 -17.93 -5.63
C LEU A 145 5.20 -18.01 -6.05
N LYS A 146 4.79 -19.09 -6.69
CA LYS A 146 3.40 -19.31 -7.10
C LYS A 146 2.42 -19.32 -5.94
N ASN A 147 2.76 -20.02 -4.86
CA ASN A 147 1.93 -20.06 -3.66
C ASN A 147 1.81 -18.68 -3.01
N GLY A 148 2.91 -17.93 -2.92
CA GLY A 148 2.92 -16.56 -2.38
C GLY A 148 2.06 -15.61 -3.21
N ILE A 149 2.17 -15.62 -4.53
CA ILE A 149 1.34 -14.82 -5.43
C ILE A 149 -0.15 -15.18 -5.28
N SER A 150 -0.45 -16.47 -5.23
CA SER A 150 -1.83 -16.94 -5.02
C SER A 150 -2.40 -16.50 -3.67
N GLU A 151 -1.60 -16.54 -2.60
CA GLU A 151 -2.01 -16.07 -1.27
C GLU A 151 -2.23 -14.57 -1.24
N LEU A 152 -1.35 -13.78 -1.88
CA LEU A 152 -1.53 -12.33 -2.02
C LEU A 152 -2.85 -12.01 -2.73
N TRP A 153 -3.10 -12.60 -3.89
CA TRP A 153 -4.35 -12.37 -4.62
C TRP A 153 -5.58 -12.84 -3.84
N ASN A 154 -5.52 -14.00 -3.20
CA ASN A 154 -6.61 -14.47 -2.36
C ASN A 154 -6.93 -13.50 -1.21
N THR A 155 -5.92 -12.88 -0.63
CA THR A 155 -6.12 -11.87 0.42
C THR A 155 -6.69 -10.58 -0.16
N MET A 156 -6.18 -10.10 -1.29
CA MET A 156 -6.68 -8.93 -2.00
C MET A 156 -8.15 -9.09 -2.41
N SER A 157 -8.49 -10.20 -3.06
CA SER A 157 -9.86 -10.46 -3.52
C SER A 157 -10.83 -10.65 -2.36
N LYS A 158 -10.40 -11.30 -1.27
CA LYS A 158 -11.20 -11.42 -0.05
C LYS A 158 -11.47 -10.07 0.60
N SER A 159 -10.50 -9.17 0.63
CA SER A 159 -10.70 -7.82 1.18
C SER A 159 -11.72 -7.02 0.37
N ILE A 160 -11.65 -7.07 -0.98
CA ILE A 160 -12.69 -6.47 -1.85
C ILE A 160 -14.06 -7.06 -1.51
N ASN A 161 -14.19 -8.38 -1.59
CA ASN A 161 -15.47 -9.06 -1.37
C ASN A 161 -16.06 -8.85 0.03
N SER A 162 -15.21 -8.65 1.03
CA SER A 162 -15.63 -8.31 2.38
C SER A 162 -16.17 -6.87 2.44
N GLY A 163 -15.43 -5.91 1.87
CA GLY A 163 -15.84 -4.51 1.83
C GLY A 163 -17.15 -4.27 1.07
N LEU A 164 -17.38 -5.03 -0.02
CA LEU A 164 -18.63 -4.97 -0.79
C LEU A 164 -19.87 -5.46 -0.02
N LYS A 165 -19.69 -6.19 1.08
CA LYS A 165 -20.78 -6.78 1.88
C LYS A 165 -21.01 -6.06 3.21
N ARG A 166 -20.03 -5.29 3.68
CA ARG A 166 -20.09 -4.64 5.00
C ARG A 166 -20.57 -3.20 4.87
N ASP A 167 -21.47 -2.80 5.74
CA ASP A 167 -21.96 -1.44 5.92
C ASP A 167 -21.62 -0.89 7.32
N GLY A 168 -22.18 0.26 7.67
CA GLY A 168 -22.03 0.88 8.98
C GLY A 168 -21.04 2.06 8.96
N ILE A 169 -20.54 2.39 10.16
CA ILE A 169 -19.64 3.53 10.40
C ILE A 169 -18.23 2.99 10.68
N LEU A 170 -17.23 3.62 10.07
CA LEU A 170 -15.82 3.28 10.31
C LEU A 170 -15.38 3.73 11.71
N PRO A 171 -14.49 2.96 12.37
CA PRO A 171 -14.01 3.30 13.72
C PRO A 171 -13.09 4.53 13.69
N GLY A 172 -12.85 5.16 14.85
CA GLY A 172 -11.90 6.27 15.00
C GLY A 172 -12.55 7.65 15.20
N GLY A 173 -13.89 7.74 15.23
CA GLY A 173 -14.58 8.95 15.65
C GLY A 173 -14.77 10.04 14.59
N LEU A 174 -14.46 9.76 13.31
CA LEU A 174 -14.81 10.65 12.19
C LEU A 174 -16.24 10.45 11.68
N ASN A 175 -16.94 9.42 12.16
CA ASN A 175 -18.29 9.04 11.72
C ASN A 175 -18.42 8.81 10.21
N VAL A 176 -17.34 8.41 9.55
CA VAL A 176 -17.33 8.10 8.11
C VAL A 176 -18.17 6.85 7.86
N ARG A 177 -19.19 6.97 7.03
CA ARG A 177 -19.99 5.82 6.59
C ARG A 177 -19.23 5.00 5.57
N ARG A 178 -19.34 3.67 5.67
CA ARG A 178 -18.97 2.77 4.58
C ARG A 178 -19.90 3.01 3.40
N ARG A 179 -19.34 3.15 2.21
CA ARG A 179 -20.06 3.43 0.97
C ARG A 179 -19.99 2.29 -0.03
N ALA A 180 -18.96 1.45 0.08
CA ALA A 180 -18.70 0.40 -0.91
C ALA A 180 -19.94 -0.51 -1.12
N LYS A 181 -20.59 -0.95 -0.04
CA LYS A 181 -21.80 -1.79 -0.17
C LYS A 181 -22.95 -1.08 -0.89
N SER A 182 -23.25 0.15 -0.52
CA SER A 182 -24.37 0.89 -1.14
C SER A 182 -24.11 1.22 -2.61
N ILE A 183 -22.86 1.54 -2.97
CA ILE A 183 -22.46 1.74 -4.37
C ILE A 183 -22.57 0.41 -5.14
N PHE A 184 -22.12 -0.70 -4.56
CA PHE A 184 -22.22 -2.04 -5.13
C PHE A 184 -23.68 -2.43 -5.41
N ASP A 185 -24.57 -2.21 -4.43
CA ASP A 185 -26.00 -2.51 -4.57
C ASP A 185 -26.64 -1.65 -5.67
N SER A 186 -26.29 -0.35 -5.77
CA SER A 186 -26.72 0.56 -6.83
C SER A 186 -26.26 0.09 -8.21
N LEU A 187 -24.97 -0.14 -8.38
CA LEU A 187 -24.40 -0.58 -9.66
C LEU A 187 -24.97 -1.92 -10.14
N ASN A 188 -25.20 -2.86 -9.21
CA ASN A 188 -25.86 -4.12 -9.56
C ASN A 188 -27.32 -3.95 -10.01
N SER A 189 -28.04 -2.97 -9.47
CA SER A 189 -29.42 -2.70 -9.89
C SER A 189 -29.51 -2.14 -11.32
N GLU A 190 -28.41 -1.59 -11.84
CA GLU A 190 -28.32 -1.06 -13.20
C GLU A 190 -27.91 -2.12 -14.24
N ILE A 191 -27.43 -3.29 -13.79
CA ILE A 191 -27.06 -4.40 -14.70
C ILE A 191 -28.30 -4.86 -15.45
N GLY A 192 -28.19 -4.88 -16.78
CA GLY A 192 -29.31 -5.24 -17.69
C GLY A 192 -30.19 -4.06 -18.09
N SER A 193 -29.90 -2.84 -17.64
CA SER A 193 -30.55 -1.63 -18.17
C SER A 193 -30.15 -1.40 -19.62
N ASN A 194 -31.09 -0.94 -20.43
CA ASN A 194 -30.84 -0.58 -21.84
C ASN A 194 -30.04 0.71 -22.01
N THR A 195 -29.83 1.46 -20.90
CA THR A 195 -29.11 2.74 -20.88
C THR A 195 -28.08 2.70 -19.77
N ILE A 196 -26.85 2.29 -20.10
CA ILE A 196 -25.71 2.33 -19.18
C ILE A 196 -24.87 3.59 -19.49
N ALA A 197 -24.67 4.45 -18.49
CA ALA A 197 -23.84 5.64 -18.64
C ALA A 197 -22.37 5.24 -18.90
N PRO A 198 -21.67 5.85 -19.88
CA PRO A 198 -20.29 5.46 -20.22
C PRO A 198 -19.28 5.54 -19.05
N HIS A 199 -19.52 6.41 -18.07
CA HIS A 199 -18.65 6.60 -16.91
C HIS A 199 -18.83 5.55 -15.81
N ILE A 200 -19.83 4.67 -15.89
CA ILE A 200 -20.13 3.67 -14.86
C ILE A 200 -18.94 2.74 -14.57
N ILE A 201 -18.05 2.56 -15.56
CA ILE A 201 -16.83 1.79 -15.39
C ILE A 201 -15.89 2.41 -14.32
N ASN A 202 -15.86 3.75 -14.22
CA ASN A 202 -15.09 4.45 -13.21
C ASN A 202 -15.65 4.19 -11.81
N ASP A 203 -16.98 4.05 -11.70
CA ASP A 203 -17.63 3.75 -10.42
C ASP A 203 -17.29 2.34 -9.97
N TRP A 204 -17.26 1.36 -10.87
CA TRP A 204 -16.78 -0.01 -10.55
C TRP A 204 -15.32 -0.03 -10.09
N ILE A 205 -14.43 0.66 -10.80
CA ILE A 205 -13.01 0.73 -10.42
C ILE A 205 -12.85 1.37 -9.04
N SER A 206 -13.51 2.52 -8.82
CA SER A 206 -13.48 3.22 -7.52
C SER A 206 -14.04 2.35 -6.40
N LEU A 207 -15.14 1.67 -6.65
CA LEU A 207 -15.81 0.79 -5.70
C LEU A 207 -14.86 -0.30 -5.18
N TYR A 208 -14.13 -0.99 -6.06
CA TYR A 208 -13.20 -2.03 -5.66
C TYR A 208 -12.08 -1.49 -4.75
N ALA A 209 -11.53 -0.32 -5.08
CA ALA A 209 -10.50 0.32 -4.27
C ALA A 209 -11.04 0.80 -2.92
N MET A 210 -12.21 1.41 -2.91
CA MET A 210 -12.88 1.86 -1.69
C MET A 210 -13.21 0.68 -0.77
N ALA A 211 -13.68 -0.45 -1.30
CA ALA A 211 -13.97 -1.65 -0.53
C ALA A 211 -12.75 -2.14 0.27
N VAL A 212 -11.56 -2.17 -0.35
CA VAL A 212 -10.30 -2.52 0.34
C VAL A 212 -9.95 -1.51 1.42
N ASN A 213 -10.08 -0.21 1.11
CA ASN A 213 -9.69 0.83 2.07
C ASN A 213 -10.65 0.96 3.24
N GLU A 214 -11.93 0.68 3.05
CA GLU A 214 -12.89 0.56 4.15
C GLU A 214 -12.59 -0.64 5.05
N GLU A 215 -12.14 -1.77 4.47
CA GLU A 215 -11.66 -2.91 5.26
C GLU A 215 -10.39 -2.56 6.03
N ASN A 216 -9.42 -1.87 5.40
CA ASN A 216 -8.22 -1.38 6.07
C ASN A 216 -8.59 -0.47 7.27
N ALA A 217 -9.46 0.50 7.06
CA ALA A 217 -9.89 1.44 8.10
C ALA A 217 -10.65 0.75 9.25
N ALA A 218 -11.32 -0.36 8.99
CA ALA A 218 -12.04 -1.15 9.99
C ALA A 218 -11.18 -2.19 10.71
N GLY A 219 -9.89 -2.33 10.35
CA GLY A 219 -8.98 -3.31 10.93
C GLY A 219 -9.09 -4.69 10.30
N GLY A 220 -9.66 -4.81 9.11
CA GLY A 220 -9.67 -6.04 8.31
C GLY A 220 -8.28 -6.37 7.74
N LYS A 221 -8.10 -7.62 7.31
CA LYS A 221 -6.85 -8.05 6.68
C LYS A 221 -6.79 -7.57 5.23
N ILE A 222 -5.74 -6.82 4.91
CA ILE A 222 -5.44 -6.35 3.55
C ILE A 222 -3.99 -6.72 3.18
N VAL A 223 -3.60 -6.53 1.92
CA VAL A 223 -2.21 -6.60 1.48
C VAL A 223 -1.62 -5.20 1.42
N THR A 224 -0.47 -5.01 2.04
CA THR A 224 0.30 -3.75 1.93
C THR A 224 0.86 -3.62 0.51
N ALA A 225 0.38 -2.65 -0.30
CA ALA A 225 0.72 -2.57 -1.72
C ALA A 225 0.61 -1.13 -2.29
N PRO A 226 1.69 -0.30 -2.30
CA PRO A 226 2.96 -0.47 -1.59
C PRO A 226 2.86 -0.13 -0.10
N THR A 227 1.81 0.59 0.32
CA THR A 227 1.49 0.93 1.73
C THR A 227 0.07 0.50 2.06
N ASN A 228 -0.31 0.56 3.34
CA ASN A 228 -1.69 0.31 3.75
C ASN A 228 -2.62 1.45 3.29
N GLY A 229 -2.12 2.68 3.27
CA GLY A 229 -2.88 3.83 2.80
C GLY A 229 -3.27 3.76 1.32
N ALA A 230 -2.50 3.05 0.51
CA ALA A 230 -2.71 2.89 -0.93
C ALA A 230 -3.11 1.46 -1.34
N ALA A 231 -3.47 0.60 -0.39
CA ALA A 231 -3.69 -0.83 -0.59
C ALA A 231 -4.84 -1.19 -1.54
N GLY A 232 -5.73 -0.23 -1.84
CA GLY A 232 -6.88 -0.45 -2.70
C GLY A 232 -6.58 -0.42 -4.21
N VAL A 233 -5.55 0.30 -4.64
CA VAL A 233 -5.32 0.60 -6.06
C VAL A 233 -4.99 -0.66 -6.87
N ILE A 234 -3.97 -1.42 -6.45
CA ILE A 234 -3.49 -2.60 -7.18
C ILE A 234 -4.58 -3.68 -7.27
N PRO A 235 -5.24 -4.10 -6.18
CA PRO A 235 -6.28 -5.12 -6.28
C PRO A 235 -7.51 -4.65 -7.05
N ALA A 236 -7.89 -3.36 -6.97
CA ALA A 236 -9.00 -2.82 -7.72
C ALA A 236 -8.77 -2.87 -9.23
N THR A 237 -7.56 -2.52 -9.66
CA THR A 237 -7.18 -2.54 -11.07
C THR A 237 -7.17 -3.97 -11.64
N PHE A 238 -6.71 -4.95 -10.88
CA PHE A 238 -6.79 -6.36 -11.32
C PHE A 238 -8.22 -6.91 -11.26
N MET A 239 -9.04 -6.49 -10.28
CA MET A 239 -10.45 -6.85 -10.23
C MET A 239 -11.24 -6.25 -11.41
N TYR A 240 -10.91 -5.01 -11.80
CA TYR A 240 -11.41 -4.41 -13.03
C TYR A 240 -11.05 -5.26 -14.26
N TYR A 241 -9.79 -5.69 -14.38
CA TYR A 241 -9.37 -6.57 -15.46
C TYR A 241 -10.22 -7.84 -15.52
N LEU A 242 -10.39 -8.52 -14.39
CA LEU A 242 -11.15 -9.78 -14.35
C LEU A 242 -12.62 -9.64 -14.69
N ASN A 243 -13.27 -8.55 -14.28
CA ASN A 243 -14.72 -8.41 -14.38
C ASN A 243 -15.18 -7.62 -15.60
N HIS A 244 -14.31 -6.78 -16.20
CA HIS A 244 -14.74 -5.83 -17.22
C HIS A 244 -13.91 -5.90 -18.52
N VAL A 245 -12.82 -6.67 -18.53
CA VAL A 245 -12.04 -6.89 -19.76
C VAL A 245 -12.47 -8.21 -20.40
N PRO A 246 -12.85 -8.21 -21.70
CA PRO A 246 -13.19 -9.46 -22.39
C PRO A 246 -12.05 -10.47 -22.39
N ASN A 247 -12.37 -11.74 -22.17
CA ASN A 247 -11.43 -12.85 -22.13
C ASN A 247 -10.31 -12.71 -21.07
N ALA A 248 -10.62 -12.02 -19.97
CA ALA A 248 -9.70 -11.91 -18.84
C ALA A 248 -9.33 -13.31 -18.28
N ASP A 249 -8.05 -13.48 -17.96
CA ASP A 249 -7.50 -14.75 -17.45
C ASP A 249 -6.88 -14.52 -16.06
N LEU A 250 -7.38 -15.25 -15.06
CA LEU A 250 -6.86 -15.17 -13.69
C LEU A 250 -5.38 -15.59 -13.61
N ASN A 251 -4.88 -16.43 -14.51
CA ASN A 251 -3.48 -16.82 -14.52
C ASN A 251 -2.53 -15.64 -14.81
N LYS A 252 -3.02 -14.53 -15.33
CA LYS A 252 -2.27 -13.29 -15.51
C LYS A 252 -1.89 -12.58 -14.20
N ILE A 253 -2.38 -13.06 -13.06
CA ILE A 253 -2.04 -12.49 -11.75
C ILE A 253 -0.54 -12.52 -11.46
N GLU A 254 0.18 -13.56 -11.90
CA GLU A 254 1.62 -13.67 -11.72
C GLU A 254 2.35 -12.56 -12.50
N ASP A 255 2.07 -12.39 -13.78
CA ASP A 255 2.63 -11.34 -14.62
C ASP A 255 2.28 -9.95 -14.07
N TYR A 256 1.05 -9.78 -13.59
CA TYR A 256 0.55 -8.53 -13.02
C TYR A 256 1.34 -8.13 -11.76
N LEU A 257 1.41 -9.02 -10.77
CA LEU A 257 2.07 -8.71 -9.50
C LEU A 257 3.60 -8.60 -9.65
N LEU A 258 4.23 -9.40 -10.51
CA LEU A 258 5.65 -9.30 -10.76
C LEU A 258 6.03 -7.99 -11.48
N THR A 259 5.23 -7.55 -12.45
CA THR A 259 5.43 -6.24 -13.10
C THR A 259 5.23 -5.10 -12.10
N ALA A 260 4.15 -5.15 -11.30
CA ALA A 260 3.92 -4.17 -10.22
C ALA A 260 5.10 -4.12 -9.24
N ALA A 261 5.63 -5.28 -8.83
CA ALA A 261 6.78 -5.37 -7.93
C ALA A 261 8.09 -4.83 -8.55
N ALA A 262 8.30 -5.01 -9.86
CA ALA A 262 9.45 -4.43 -10.57
C ALA A 262 9.41 -2.90 -10.50
N ILE A 263 8.28 -2.29 -10.86
CA ILE A 263 8.06 -0.83 -10.82
C ILE A 263 8.15 -0.32 -9.36
N GLY A 264 7.47 -0.99 -8.42
CA GLY A 264 7.50 -0.61 -7.00
C GLY A 264 8.90 -0.67 -6.39
N GLY A 265 9.74 -1.60 -6.83
CA GLY A 265 11.15 -1.68 -6.43
C GLY A 265 11.95 -0.45 -6.86
N ILE A 266 11.79 0.00 -8.10
CA ILE A 266 12.43 1.20 -8.64
C ILE A 266 11.97 2.45 -7.87
N LEU A 267 10.66 2.61 -7.67
CA LEU A 267 10.07 3.72 -6.90
C LEU A 267 10.63 3.80 -5.47
N LYS A 268 10.66 2.66 -4.78
CA LYS A 268 11.18 2.59 -3.41
C LYS A 268 12.67 2.89 -3.33
N SER A 269 13.47 2.44 -4.29
CA SER A 269 14.93 2.59 -4.27
C SER A 269 15.38 4.00 -4.61
N ASN A 270 14.67 4.71 -5.49
CA ASN A 270 15.08 6.01 -6.01
C ASN A 270 14.30 7.20 -5.44
N ALA A 271 13.22 6.94 -4.72
CA ALA A 271 12.48 7.97 -4.01
C ALA A 271 12.02 7.43 -2.64
N SER A 272 10.74 7.48 -2.36
CA SER A 272 10.12 6.87 -1.19
C SER A 272 8.70 6.44 -1.51
N ILE A 273 8.23 5.41 -0.83
CA ILE A 273 6.82 4.98 -0.84
C ILE A 273 6.07 5.43 0.43
N SER A 274 6.69 6.26 1.28
CA SER A 274 6.12 6.71 2.55
C SER A 274 5.45 8.07 2.43
N GLY A 275 4.20 8.18 2.85
CA GLY A 275 3.48 9.45 2.95
C GLY A 275 4.13 10.44 3.92
N ALA A 276 4.81 9.94 4.95
CA ALA A 276 5.55 10.75 5.91
C ALA A 276 6.82 11.37 5.32
N GLU A 277 7.38 10.79 4.26
CA GLU A 277 8.59 11.31 3.61
C GLU A 277 8.28 12.19 2.41
N VAL A 278 7.37 11.74 1.55
CA VAL A 278 7.11 12.41 0.26
C VAL A 278 5.64 12.72 -0.01
N GLY A 279 4.76 12.58 0.96
CA GLY A 279 3.31 12.77 0.76
C GLY A 279 2.62 11.59 0.05
N CYS A 280 1.33 11.74 -0.25
CA CYS A 280 0.54 10.71 -0.94
C CYS A 280 0.98 10.44 -2.40
N GLN A 281 1.79 11.30 -3.00
CA GLN A 281 2.42 10.99 -4.29
C GLN A 281 3.27 9.72 -4.20
N GLY A 282 3.95 9.49 -3.05
CA GLY A 282 4.72 8.27 -2.78
C GLY A 282 3.87 7.04 -2.46
N GLU A 283 2.66 7.20 -1.96
CA GLU A 283 1.77 6.09 -1.64
C GLU A 283 0.82 5.77 -2.81
N VAL A 284 -0.19 6.63 -3.01
CA VAL A 284 -1.22 6.42 -4.06
C VAL A 284 -0.61 6.58 -5.45
N GLY A 285 0.33 7.54 -5.63
CA GLY A 285 1.03 7.71 -6.90
C GLY A 285 1.86 6.49 -7.27
N SER A 286 2.63 5.95 -6.32
CA SER A 286 3.39 4.70 -6.53
C SER A 286 2.46 3.51 -6.81
N ALA A 287 1.38 3.35 -6.04
CA ALA A 287 0.41 2.27 -6.27
C ALA A 287 -0.24 2.38 -7.67
N SER A 288 -0.56 3.60 -8.10
CA SER A 288 -1.15 3.87 -9.42
C SER A 288 -0.16 3.54 -10.54
N ALA A 289 1.10 3.95 -10.42
CA ALA A 289 2.16 3.61 -11.39
C ALA A 289 2.39 2.09 -11.48
N MET A 290 2.48 1.42 -10.34
CA MET A 290 2.61 -0.06 -10.25
C MET A 290 1.45 -0.75 -10.95
N ALA A 291 0.22 -0.32 -10.66
CA ALA A 291 -1.00 -0.89 -11.23
C ALA A 291 -1.15 -0.60 -12.73
N ALA A 292 -0.77 0.61 -13.17
CA ALA A 292 -0.84 1.00 -14.59
C ALA A 292 0.11 0.18 -15.45
N GLY A 293 1.38 0.08 -15.06
CA GLY A 293 2.35 -0.73 -15.78
C GLY A 293 1.99 -2.21 -15.78
N ALA A 294 1.51 -2.73 -14.63
CA ALA A 294 1.07 -4.11 -14.51
C ALA A 294 -0.16 -4.42 -15.39
N LEU A 295 -1.15 -3.53 -15.43
CA LEU A 295 -2.31 -3.67 -16.31
C LEU A 295 -1.90 -3.60 -17.78
N CYS A 296 -1.03 -2.66 -18.15
CA CYS A 296 -0.48 -2.54 -19.50
C CYS A 296 0.20 -3.84 -19.94
N ALA A 297 1.01 -4.46 -19.05
CA ALA A 297 1.69 -5.72 -19.32
C ALA A 297 0.73 -6.86 -19.64
N ILE A 298 -0.29 -7.07 -18.82
CA ILE A 298 -1.24 -8.18 -19.00
C ILE A 298 -2.24 -7.94 -20.13
N LEU A 299 -2.39 -6.70 -20.60
CA LEU A 299 -3.14 -6.35 -21.81
C LEU A 299 -2.29 -6.44 -23.09
N GLY A 300 -1.04 -6.89 -23.00
CA GLY A 300 -0.16 -7.16 -24.14
C GLY A 300 0.76 -6.01 -24.52
N GLY A 301 0.93 -5.01 -23.66
CA GLY A 301 1.88 -3.93 -23.86
C GLY A 301 3.34 -4.39 -23.87
N ASN A 302 4.16 -3.79 -24.72
CA ASN A 302 5.61 -3.98 -24.71
C ASN A 302 6.27 -3.22 -23.54
N SER A 303 7.56 -3.43 -23.31
CA SER A 303 8.27 -2.85 -22.16
C SER A 303 8.27 -1.31 -22.17
N LEU A 304 8.31 -0.66 -23.33
CA LEU A 304 8.22 0.81 -23.44
C LEU A 304 6.82 1.30 -23.07
N GLN A 305 5.77 0.61 -23.52
CA GLN A 305 4.39 0.94 -23.14
C GLN A 305 4.13 0.72 -21.64
N ILE A 306 4.72 -0.31 -21.04
CA ILE A 306 4.62 -0.61 -19.61
C ILE A 306 5.24 0.53 -18.79
N GLU A 307 6.42 0.97 -19.15
CA GLU A 307 7.12 2.08 -18.51
C GLU A 307 6.33 3.39 -18.68
N ASN A 308 5.89 3.71 -19.89
CA ASN A 308 5.08 4.89 -20.16
C ASN A 308 3.74 4.89 -19.40
N ALA A 309 3.06 3.75 -19.26
CA ALA A 309 1.86 3.65 -18.44
C ALA A 309 2.14 3.99 -16.96
N ALA A 310 3.26 3.49 -16.42
CA ALA A 310 3.67 3.78 -15.06
C ALA A 310 4.04 5.25 -14.87
N GLU A 311 4.76 5.83 -15.84
CA GLU A 311 5.12 7.24 -15.89
C GLU A 311 3.88 8.13 -15.87
N ILE A 312 2.94 7.97 -16.84
CA ILE A 312 1.68 8.74 -16.92
C ILE A 312 0.92 8.70 -15.60
N ALA A 313 0.83 7.52 -14.98
CA ALA A 313 0.12 7.37 -13.73
C ALA A 313 0.83 8.11 -12.59
N LEU A 314 2.17 8.08 -12.52
CA LEU A 314 2.95 8.74 -11.47
C LEU A 314 2.91 10.27 -11.62
N GLU A 315 3.16 10.80 -12.83
CA GLU A 315 3.20 12.24 -13.07
C GLU A 315 1.92 12.95 -12.64
N HIS A 316 0.75 12.29 -12.83
CA HIS A 316 -0.56 12.83 -12.43
C HIS A 316 -0.82 12.78 -10.92
N HIS A 317 0.13 12.30 -10.13
CA HIS A 317 0.10 12.32 -8.67
C HIS A 317 1.16 13.21 -8.05
N LEU A 318 2.05 13.82 -8.85
CA LEU A 318 3.09 14.72 -8.35
C LEU A 318 2.47 15.89 -7.56
N GLY A 319 3.08 16.22 -6.43
CA GLY A 319 2.60 17.26 -5.52
C GLY A 319 1.46 16.87 -4.58
N MET A 320 0.98 15.62 -4.62
CA MET A 320 -0.12 15.18 -3.75
C MET A 320 0.34 15.09 -2.29
N THR A 321 -0.29 15.90 -1.43
CA THR A 321 -0.03 15.94 0.02
C THR A 321 -0.57 14.67 0.72
N CYS A 322 -0.05 14.35 1.91
CA CYS A 322 -0.60 13.35 2.81
C CYS A 322 -1.15 14.06 4.06
N ASP A 323 -2.43 14.30 4.07
CA ASP A 323 -3.15 15.14 5.03
C ASP A 323 -4.42 14.47 5.58
N PRO A 324 -4.32 13.24 6.13
CA PRO A 324 -5.48 12.51 6.62
C PRO A 324 -6.10 13.21 7.83
N ILE A 325 -7.43 13.33 7.82
CA ILE A 325 -8.18 13.95 8.92
C ILE A 325 -8.01 13.11 10.18
N LYS A 326 -7.64 13.72 11.30
CA LYS A 326 -7.29 13.05 12.58
C LYS A 326 -6.21 11.97 12.44
N GLY A 327 -5.39 11.97 11.39
CA GLY A 327 -4.42 10.92 11.13
C GLY A 327 -5.02 9.57 10.74
N LEU A 328 -6.32 9.52 10.44
CA LEU A 328 -7.02 8.29 10.10
C LEU A 328 -7.01 8.05 8.59
N VAL A 329 -6.61 6.86 8.17
CA VAL A 329 -6.59 6.42 6.77
C VAL A 329 -8.03 6.18 6.27
N GLN A 330 -8.86 7.21 6.32
CA GLN A 330 -10.27 7.22 5.91
C GLN A 330 -10.53 8.35 4.92
N ALA A 331 -10.50 9.59 5.37
CA ALA A 331 -10.69 10.76 4.54
C ALA A 331 -9.38 11.59 4.47
N PRO A 332 -8.85 11.84 3.26
CA PRO A 332 -9.40 11.54 1.93
C PRO A 332 -8.93 10.21 1.33
N CYS A 333 -8.23 9.35 2.08
CA CYS A 333 -7.51 8.17 1.57
C CYS A 333 -8.39 7.18 0.78
N ILE A 334 -9.62 6.92 1.26
CA ILE A 334 -10.54 5.98 0.60
C ILE A 334 -10.83 6.44 -0.85
N GLU A 335 -11.14 7.72 -1.04
CA GLU A 335 -11.44 8.28 -2.36
C GLU A 335 -10.20 8.42 -3.24
N ARG A 336 -9.06 8.80 -2.66
CA ARG A 336 -7.78 8.85 -3.39
C ARG A 336 -7.40 7.52 -4.01
N ASN A 337 -7.67 6.41 -3.32
CA ASN A 337 -7.45 5.07 -3.90
C ASN A 337 -8.37 4.79 -5.07
N GLY A 338 -9.65 5.16 -4.99
CA GLY A 338 -10.59 5.04 -6.10
C GLY A 338 -10.09 5.76 -7.35
N LEU A 339 -9.75 7.05 -7.21
CA LEU A 339 -9.24 7.84 -8.33
C LEU A 339 -7.84 7.39 -8.78
N GLY A 340 -6.99 6.89 -7.87
CA GLY A 340 -5.70 6.30 -8.22
C GLY A 340 -5.86 5.06 -9.11
N ALA A 341 -6.83 4.21 -8.83
CA ALA A 341 -7.14 3.04 -9.66
C ALA A 341 -7.71 3.44 -11.04
N ILE A 342 -8.57 4.47 -11.12
CA ILE A 342 -9.06 5.02 -12.40
C ILE A 342 -7.89 5.55 -13.23
N LYS A 343 -7.00 6.33 -12.63
CA LYS A 343 -5.80 6.85 -13.30
C LYS A 343 -4.92 5.72 -13.83
N ALA A 344 -4.75 4.65 -13.05
CA ALA A 344 -3.98 3.48 -13.48
C ALA A 344 -4.57 2.83 -14.74
N VAL A 345 -5.89 2.61 -14.77
CA VAL A 345 -6.59 2.05 -15.94
C VAL A 345 -6.48 3.00 -17.14
N SER A 346 -6.67 4.31 -16.91
CA SER A 346 -6.59 5.32 -17.97
C SER A 346 -5.18 5.42 -18.55
N ALA A 347 -4.14 5.40 -17.71
CA ALA A 347 -2.74 5.45 -18.12
C ALA A 347 -2.34 4.21 -18.95
N ALA A 348 -2.71 3.01 -18.49
CA ALA A 348 -2.50 1.78 -19.24
C ALA A 348 -3.20 1.81 -20.62
N SER A 349 -4.45 2.25 -20.64
CA SER A 349 -5.22 2.39 -21.89
C SER A 349 -4.60 3.38 -22.87
N LEU A 350 -4.15 4.53 -22.37
CA LEU A 350 -3.51 5.58 -23.19
C LEU A 350 -2.19 5.09 -23.77
N SER A 351 -1.33 4.51 -22.94
CA SER A 351 -0.02 3.98 -23.36
C SER A 351 -0.14 2.88 -24.41
N LEU A 352 -1.12 1.98 -24.29
CA LEU A 352 -1.40 0.93 -25.27
C LEU A 352 -1.84 1.46 -26.64
N ARG A 353 -2.29 2.73 -26.76
CA ARG A 353 -2.65 3.37 -28.03
C ARG A 353 -1.45 3.97 -28.76
N GLY A 354 -0.31 4.17 -28.05
CA GLY A 354 0.94 4.66 -28.59
C GLY A 354 1.94 3.55 -28.86
N ASP A 355 3.15 3.94 -29.21
CA ASP A 355 4.30 3.05 -29.37
C ASP A 355 5.19 2.95 -28.13
N GLY A 356 4.86 3.70 -27.07
CA GLY A 356 5.62 3.80 -25.83
C GLY A 356 6.74 4.84 -25.88
N ILE A 357 6.91 5.60 -27.01
CA ILE A 357 7.89 6.68 -27.10
C ILE A 357 7.28 7.95 -26.51
N HIS A 358 7.93 8.52 -25.51
CA HIS A 358 7.46 9.72 -24.81
C HIS A 358 8.63 10.58 -24.31
N LEU A 359 8.34 11.80 -23.90
CA LEU A 359 9.37 12.79 -23.54
C LEU A 359 9.84 12.63 -22.08
N VAL A 360 8.91 12.39 -21.15
CA VAL A 360 9.18 12.33 -19.72
C VAL A 360 9.33 10.87 -19.32
N SER A 361 10.53 10.45 -18.90
CA SER A 361 10.74 9.08 -18.45
C SER A 361 10.20 8.84 -17.03
N LEU A 362 9.90 7.58 -16.71
CA LEU A 362 9.52 7.18 -15.35
C LEU A 362 10.59 7.56 -14.32
N ASP A 363 11.87 7.45 -14.68
CA ASP A 363 12.98 7.85 -13.79
C ASP A 363 12.97 9.37 -13.52
N ALA A 364 12.63 10.20 -14.52
CA ALA A 364 12.44 11.63 -14.33
C ALA A 364 11.28 11.97 -13.39
N CYS A 365 10.14 11.26 -13.53
CA CYS A 365 9.01 11.40 -12.61
C CYS A 365 9.36 10.97 -11.19
N ILE A 366 10.08 9.86 -11.01
CA ILE A 366 10.53 9.37 -9.70
C ILE A 366 11.45 10.39 -9.04
N LYS A 367 12.40 10.95 -9.77
CA LYS A 367 13.28 12.01 -9.28
C LYS A 367 12.48 13.24 -8.88
N THR A 368 11.53 13.68 -9.72
CA THR A 368 10.65 14.82 -9.42
C THR A 368 9.81 14.55 -8.16
N MET A 369 9.28 13.35 -8.00
CA MET A 369 8.55 12.95 -6.78
C MET A 369 9.42 13.08 -5.53
N PHE A 370 10.67 12.64 -5.60
CA PHE A 370 11.61 12.71 -4.50
C PHE A 370 11.95 14.17 -4.13
N GLU A 371 12.25 15.01 -5.13
CA GLU A 371 12.56 16.42 -4.95
C GLU A 371 11.35 17.19 -4.41
N THR A 372 10.19 17.06 -5.04
CA THR A 372 8.93 17.65 -4.56
C THR A 372 8.60 17.21 -3.13
N GLY A 373 8.87 15.94 -2.82
CA GLY A 373 8.71 15.43 -1.45
C GLY A 373 9.62 16.13 -0.45
N LYS A 374 10.86 16.44 -0.81
CA LYS A 374 11.77 17.22 0.05
C LYS A 374 11.31 18.65 0.25
N ASP A 375 10.81 19.28 -0.79
CA ASP A 375 10.32 20.66 -0.75
C ASP A 375 8.97 20.79 -0.03
N MET A 376 8.22 19.70 0.07
CA MET A 376 6.94 19.65 0.76
C MET A 376 7.13 19.90 2.27
N MET A 377 6.42 20.89 2.81
CA MET A 377 6.47 21.19 4.24
C MET A 377 5.96 20.01 5.07
N GLU A 378 6.57 19.77 6.24
CA GLU A 378 6.22 18.70 7.19
C GLU A 378 4.72 18.62 7.50
N LYS A 379 4.03 19.75 7.60
CA LYS A 379 2.58 19.80 7.88
C LYS A 379 1.72 19.12 6.81
N TYR A 380 2.27 18.81 5.64
CA TYR A 380 1.60 18.11 4.53
C TYR A 380 2.05 16.65 4.37
N LYS A 381 2.82 16.13 5.32
CA LYS A 381 3.42 14.80 5.29
C LYS A 381 2.90 13.91 6.43
N GLU A 382 1.65 13.50 6.35
CA GLU A 382 1.02 12.55 7.31
C GLU A 382 0.94 13.04 8.78
N THR A 383 1.03 14.37 8.99
CA THR A 383 1.06 14.93 10.34
C THR A 383 -0.31 15.38 10.87
N SER A 384 -1.33 15.43 10.03
CA SER A 384 -2.64 16.03 10.32
C SER A 384 -2.59 17.49 10.81
N LYS A 385 -1.48 18.20 10.58
CA LYS A 385 -1.25 19.59 10.97
C LYS A 385 -1.43 20.60 9.83
N GLY A 386 -1.88 20.15 8.66
CA GLY A 386 -2.07 20.97 7.46
C GLY A 386 -3.03 20.35 6.45
N GLY A 387 -3.24 21.01 5.34
CA GLY A 387 -4.09 20.54 4.25
C GLY A 387 -5.55 20.31 4.66
N LEU A 388 -6.15 19.24 4.18
CA LEU A 388 -7.54 18.88 4.49
C LEU A 388 -7.76 18.63 5.98
N ALA A 389 -6.75 18.12 6.68
CA ALA A 389 -6.87 17.79 8.10
C ALA A 389 -7.24 18.98 9.00
N VAL A 390 -6.87 20.21 8.61
CA VAL A 390 -7.15 21.43 9.38
C VAL A 390 -8.23 22.32 8.75
N ASN A 391 -8.66 22.01 7.53
CA ASN A 391 -9.66 22.80 6.81
C ASN A 391 -11.05 22.15 6.81
N VAL A 392 -11.19 20.95 7.36
CA VAL A 392 -12.49 20.32 7.60
C VAL A 392 -12.94 20.68 9.00
N ILE A 393 -14.07 21.40 9.07
CA ILE A 393 -14.68 21.78 10.35
C ILE A 393 -15.30 20.51 10.95
N GLU A 394 -14.83 20.12 12.12
CA GLU A 394 -15.48 19.08 12.92
C GLU A 394 -16.72 19.69 13.60
N CYS A 395 -17.90 19.27 13.15
CA CYS A 395 -19.16 19.60 13.86
C CYS A 395 -19.42 18.62 14.99
#